data_9f29f38291894f19073918f8aceabaa7
#
_entry.id   9f29f38291894f19073918f8aceabaa7
#
_cell.length_a   1.000
_cell.length_b   1.000
_cell.length_c   1.000
_cell.angle_alpha   90.00
_cell.angle_beta   90.00
_cell.angle_gamma   90.00
#
_symmetry.space_group_name_H-M   'P 1'
#
loop_
_entity.id
_entity.type
_entity.pdbx_description
1 polymer ?
#
loop_
_entity_poly.entity_id
_entity_poly.type
_entity_poly.pdbx_seq_one_letter_code
_entity_poly.pdbx_strand_id
1 'polypeptide(L)'
;MNSAFASNDLSILMLSSAGQLDRRPDSRDGGISTNMSKRKSFDVEGLGHANPIPAVSRIGNIVATGGVSGTDTSTGKIPDDVAAQCARMFANLRTILGAAGATPEDVIRVTVWIARPEIRAEVNKEWVVMFPDPHSRPARHTMFYDHFAGSMVVQCEAWAVIDIAAGHV
;
A
#
# COMPACT_ATOMS: atom_id res chain seq x y z
N MET A 1 -60.75 -9.23 19.32
CA MET A 1 -61.55 -8.50 18.33
C MET A 1 -60.76 -8.57 17.06
N ASN A 2 -60.97 -9.54 16.18
CA ASN A 2 -61.82 -9.57 15.01
C ASN A 2 -61.45 -8.46 14.01
N SER A 3 -61.18 -8.67 12.72
CA SER A 3 -61.53 -9.66 11.68
C SER A 3 -60.65 -9.32 10.46
N ALA A 4 -60.04 -10.21 9.69
CA ALA A 4 -60.61 -11.11 8.66
C ALA A 4 -61.12 -10.43 7.38
N PHE A 5 -60.79 -11.11 6.25
CA PHE A 5 -61.33 -11.05 4.88
C PHE A 5 -60.62 -10.13 3.89
N ALA A 6 -60.38 -10.50 2.61
CA ALA A 6 -60.69 -11.70 1.85
C ALA A 6 -59.86 -11.71 0.56
N SER A 7 -59.70 -12.91 0.02
CA SER A 7 -59.24 -13.28 -1.32
C SER A 7 -60.07 -12.64 -2.42
N ASN A 8 -59.42 -12.42 -3.59
CA ASN A 8 -60.12 -12.64 -4.84
C ASN A 8 -59.17 -13.11 -5.93
N ASP A 9 -59.43 -14.32 -6.34
CA ASP A 9 -58.98 -15.10 -7.46
C ASP A 9 -59.71 -14.63 -8.72
N LEU A 10 -59.03 -14.51 -9.85
CA LEU A 10 -59.67 -14.53 -11.15
C LEU A 10 -58.64 -14.97 -12.23
N SER A 11 -58.73 -16.25 -12.53
CA SER A 11 -58.22 -16.90 -13.74
C SER A 11 -58.93 -16.38 -15.01
N ILE A 12 -58.30 -16.62 -16.15
CA ILE A 12 -58.82 -16.80 -17.52
C ILE A 12 -58.05 -15.90 -18.49
N LEU A 13 -57.41 -16.28 -19.56
CA LEU A 13 -57.57 -17.24 -20.62
C LEU A 13 -56.33 -17.28 -21.53
N MET A 14 -56.05 -18.44 -22.08
CA MET A 14 -55.13 -18.73 -23.18
C MET A 14 -55.35 -17.87 -24.42
N LEU A 15 -54.26 -17.59 -25.14
CA LEU A 15 -54.23 -17.77 -26.58
C LEU A 15 -52.78 -17.93 -27.09
N SER A 16 -52.58 -19.00 -27.81
CA SER A 16 -51.43 -19.49 -28.56
C SER A 16 -51.07 -18.56 -29.72
N SER A 17 -49.78 -18.27 -29.89
CA SER A 17 -49.20 -18.11 -31.22
C SER A 17 -47.72 -18.47 -31.18
N ALA A 18 -47.38 -19.50 -31.94
CA ALA A 18 -46.03 -19.97 -32.19
C ALA A 18 -45.24 -18.91 -32.97
N GLY A 19 -44.21 -18.36 -32.32
CA GLY A 19 -43.18 -17.55 -32.93
C GLY A 19 -41.84 -18.29 -32.77
N GLN A 20 -41.33 -18.77 -33.88
CA GLN A 20 -40.07 -19.47 -34.02
C GLN A 20 -38.93 -18.51 -33.67
N LEU A 21 -38.35 -18.64 -32.48
CA LEU A 21 -37.18 -17.88 -32.06
C LEU A 21 -35.91 -18.55 -32.56
N ASP A 22 -35.31 -17.88 -33.51
CA ASP A 22 -33.97 -18.03 -34.03
C ASP A 22 -32.97 -18.22 -32.87
N ARG A 23 -32.47 -19.45 -32.69
CA ARG A 23 -31.42 -19.75 -31.72
C ARG A 23 -30.09 -19.29 -32.29
N ARG A 24 -29.70 -18.06 -31.97
CA ARG A 24 -28.28 -17.68 -32.06
C ARG A 24 -27.49 -18.54 -31.07
N PRO A 25 -26.37 -19.15 -31.46
CA PRO A 25 -25.50 -19.83 -30.49
C PRO A 25 -24.92 -18.79 -29.54
N ASP A 26 -25.25 -18.93 -28.27
CA ASP A 26 -24.66 -18.20 -27.14
C ASP A 26 -23.20 -18.67 -26.98
N SER A 27 -22.31 -18.01 -27.68
CA SER A 27 -20.88 -18.16 -27.47
C SER A 27 -20.48 -17.43 -26.16
N ARG A 28 -20.94 -18.01 -25.05
CA ARG A 28 -20.31 -17.70 -23.75
C ARG A 28 -19.03 -18.50 -23.68
N ASP A 29 -18.02 -17.97 -24.34
CA ASP A 29 -16.66 -18.28 -23.94
C ASP A 29 -16.54 -17.98 -22.45
N GLY A 30 -16.53 -19.05 -21.66
CA GLY A 30 -16.23 -19.02 -20.24
C GLY A 30 -14.77 -18.65 -20.01
N GLY A 31 -14.42 -17.40 -20.35
CA GLY A 31 -13.18 -16.81 -19.91
C GLY A 31 -13.20 -16.83 -18.40
N ILE A 32 -12.41 -17.71 -17.79
CA ILE A 32 -12.06 -17.67 -16.38
C ILE A 32 -11.41 -16.31 -16.17
N SER A 33 -12.22 -15.31 -15.78
CA SER A 33 -11.72 -14.05 -15.25
C SER A 33 -11.02 -14.40 -13.95
N THR A 34 -9.74 -14.73 -14.02
CA THR A 34 -8.87 -14.69 -12.85
C THR A 34 -8.91 -13.25 -12.39
N ASN A 35 -9.69 -13.00 -11.35
CA ASN A 35 -9.75 -11.70 -10.70
C ASN A 35 -8.39 -11.45 -10.00
N MET A 36 -7.38 -11.20 -10.83
CA MET A 36 -6.05 -10.83 -10.36
C MET A 36 -6.19 -9.51 -9.64
N SER A 37 -6.01 -9.52 -8.34
CA SER A 37 -5.99 -8.29 -7.55
C SER A 37 -5.06 -7.28 -8.23
N LYS A 38 -5.56 -6.08 -8.53
CA LYS A 38 -4.74 -4.98 -9.09
C LYS A 38 -3.61 -4.59 -8.14
N ARG A 39 -3.84 -4.76 -6.83
CA ARG A 39 -2.85 -4.47 -5.79
C ARG A 39 -1.99 -5.71 -5.53
N LYS A 40 -0.68 -5.49 -5.54
CA LYS A 40 0.33 -6.42 -5.02
C LYS A 40 0.85 -5.87 -3.70
N SER A 41 0.95 -6.73 -2.69
CA SER A 41 1.50 -6.40 -1.38
C SER A 41 2.74 -7.26 -1.16
N PHE A 42 3.76 -6.68 -0.51
CA PHE A 42 5.03 -7.35 -0.28
C PHE A 42 5.40 -7.24 1.19
N ASP A 43 5.83 -8.34 1.74
CA ASP A 43 6.49 -8.42 3.03
C ASP A 43 8.00 -8.43 2.82
N VAL A 44 8.73 -7.89 3.79
CA VAL A 44 10.19 -7.85 3.78
C VAL A 44 10.69 -8.53 5.04
N GLU A 45 11.59 -9.49 4.87
CA GLU A 45 12.16 -10.25 5.98
C GLU A 45 12.82 -9.32 7.00
N GLY A 46 12.53 -9.52 8.26
CA GLY A 46 13.01 -8.68 9.37
C GLY A 46 12.33 -7.30 9.49
N LEU A 47 11.43 -6.94 8.57
CA LEU A 47 10.66 -5.69 8.59
C LEU A 47 9.13 -5.93 8.60
N GLY A 48 8.73 -7.17 8.94
CA GLY A 48 7.33 -7.54 9.05
C GLY A 48 6.63 -6.86 10.23
N HIS A 49 5.32 -6.77 10.16
CA HIS A 49 4.46 -6.20 11.18
C HIS A 49 3.72 -7.33 11.93
N ALA A 50 3.53 -7.18 13.25
CA ALA A 50 2.69 -8.11 14.03
C ALA A 50 1.21 -8.06 13.60
N ASN A 51 0.76 -6.94 13.07
CA ASN A 51 -0.56 -6.77 12.47
C ASN A 51 -0.55 -7.23 11.00
N PRO A 52 -1.71 -7.56 10.40
CA PRO A 52 -1.80 -7.97 8.99
C PRO A 52 -1.63 -6.78 8.03
N ILE A 53 -0.49 -6.12 8.11
CA ILE A 53 -0.13 -4.92 7.34
C ILE A 53 1.14 -5.23 6.56
N PRO A 54 1.13 -5.17 5.21
CA PRO A 54 2.32 -5.40 4.40
C PRO A 54 3.32 -4.25 4.57
N ALA A 55 4.60 -4.53 4.35
CA ALA A 55 5.63 -3.49 4.37
C ALA A 55 5.44 -2.47 3.23
N VAL A 56 4.96 -2.93 2.07
CA VAL A 56 4.71 -2.08 0.90
C VAL A 56 3.61 -2.66 0.03
N SER A 57 2.86 -1.78 -0.63
CA SER A 57 1.85 -2.14 -1.62
C SER A 57 2.08 -1.39 -2.93
N ARG A 58 1.73 -2.05 -4.05
CA ARG A 58 1.86 -1.49 -5.40
C ARG A 58 0.60 -1.71 -6.23
N ILE A 59 0.19 -0.68 -6.97
CA ILE A 59 -0.83 -0.78 -8.04
C ILE A 59 -0.28 -0.10 -9.30
N GLY A 60 -0.09 -0.86 -10.37
CA GLY A 60 0.53 -0.34 -11.58
C GLY A 60 1.93 0.19 -11.30
N ASN A 61 2.13 1.49 -11.48
CA ASN A 61 3.39 2.19 -11.20
C ASN A 61 3.41 2.92 -9.84
N ILE A 62 2.31 2.94 -9.10
CA ILE A 62 2.23 3.63 -7.80
C ILE A 62 2.61 2.66 -6.70
N VAL A 63 3.53 3.09 -5.84
CA VAL A 63 4.03 2.36 -4.67
C VAL A 63 3.77 3.18 -3.41
N ALA A 64 3.28 2.54 -2.37
CA ALA A 64 3.10 3.13 -1.04
C ALA A 64 3.64 2.18 0.02
N THR A 65 4.52 2.65 0.89
CA THR A 65 5.02 1.88 2.03
C THR A 65 4.07 1.95 3.22
N GLY A 66 4.14 0.97 4.09
CA GLY A 66 3.68 1.11 5.48
C GLY A 66 4.61 2.01 6.29
N GLY A 67 4.42 2.02 7.61
CA GLY A 67 5.33 2.73 8.52
C GLY A 67 6.68 2.02 8.60
N VAL A 68 7.75 2.74 8.28
CA VAL A 68 9.12 2.25 8.26
C VAL A 68 9.87 2.76 9.48
N SER A 69 10.31 1.87 10.34
CA SER A 69 11.09 2.19 11.55
C SER A 69 12.58 1.90 11.37
N GLY A 70 13.38 2.36 12.34
CA GLY A 70 14.81 2.06 12.42
C GLY A 70 15.12 0.68 13.02
N THR A 71 14.29 -0.33 12.79
CA THR A 71 14.50 -1.69 13.28
C THR A 71 15.79 -2.29 12.69
N ASP A 72 16.59 -2.88 13.54
CA ASP A 72 17.71 -3.73 13.12
C ASP A 72 17.16 -5.10 12.69
N THR A 73 17.22 -5.39 11.39
CA THR A 73 16.68 -6.62 10.82
C THR A 73 17.37 -7.89 11.32
N SER A 74 18.62 -7.78 11.79
CA SER A 74 19.38 -8.92 12.33
C SER A 74 18.97 -9.31 13.74
N THR A 75 18.49 -8.36 14.53
CA THR A 75 18.10 -8.56 15.94
C THR A 75 16.60 -8.39 16.19
N GLY A 76 15.87 -7.79 15.26
CA GLY A 76 14.47 -7.41 15.41
C GLY A 76 14.24 -6.26 16.40
N LYS A 77 15.30 -5.56 16.83
CA LYS A 77 15.22 -4.51 17.86
C LYS A 77 15.41 -3.10 17.28
N ILE A 78 14.81 -2.13 17.95
CA ILE A 78 15.08 -0.72 17.70
C ILE A 78 16.33 -0.31 18.52
N PRO A 79 17.38 0.27 17.91
CA PRO A 79 18.54 0.79 18.66
C PRO A 79 18.14 1.92 19.61
N ASP A 80 18.86 2.06 20.73
CA ASP A 80 18.63 3.18 21.65
C ASP A 80 19.19 4.50 21.09
N ASP A 81 20.23 4.42 20.24
CA ASP A 81 20.86 5.58 19.63
C ASP A 81 20.00 6.17 18.50
N VAL A 82 19.73 7.47 18.58
CA VAL A 82 18.87 8.19 17.62
C VAL A 82 19.47 8.22 16.22
N ALA A 83 20.79 8.43 16.11
CA ALA A 83 21.45 8.45 14.80
C ALA A 83 21.35 7.06 14.14
N ALA A 84 21.56 5.99 14.90
CA ALA A 84 21.39 4.64 14.43
C ALA A 84 19.95 4.35 13.99
N GLN A 85 18.94 4.82 14.73
CA GLN A 85 17.53 4.69 14.31
C GLN A 85 17.27 5.38 12.97
N CYS A 86 17.78 6.61 12.78
CA CYS A 86 17.61 7.34 11.53
C CYS A 86 18.32 6.64 10.37
N ALA A 87 19.56 6.23 10.52
CA ALA A 87 20.31 5.54 9.49
C ALA A 87 19.64 4.22 9.07
N ARG A 88 19.20 3.42 10.04
CA ARG A 88 18.48 2.16 9.75
C ARG A 88 17.11 2.41 9.12
N MET A 89 16.37 3.44 9.54
CA MET A 89 15.08 3.78 8.94
C MET A 89 15.23 4.05 7.44
N PHE A 90 16.21 4.83 7.02
CA PHE A 90 16.45 5.09 5.60
C PHE A 90 16.98 3.86 4.85
N ALA A 91 17.83 3.03 5.48
CA ALA A 91 18.26 1.75 4.91
C ALA A 91 17.07 0.79 4.71
N ASN A 92 16.21 0.68 5.72
CA ASN A 92 14.99 -0.13 5.66
C ASN A 92 14.02 0.38 4.58
N LEU A 93 13.86 1.71 4.47
CA LEU A 93 13.04 2.32 3.41
C LEU A 93 13.55 1.92 2.02
N ARG A 94 14.86 1.97 1.78
CA ARG A 94 15.47 1.53 0.52
C ARG A 94 15.16 0.05 0.22
N THR A 95 15.29 -0.82 1.22
CA THR A 95 14.99 -2.25 1.08
C THR A 95 13.52 -2.50 0.76
N ILE A 96 12.61 -1.80 1.45
CA ILE A 96 11.16 -1.92 1.26
C ILE A 96 10.75 -1.43 -0.13
N LEU A 97 11.28 -0.29 -0.60
CA LEU A 97 11.05 0.20 -1.96
C LEU A 97 11.51 -0.82 -3.00
N GLY A 98 12.71 -1.40 -2.83
CA GLY A 98 13.26 -2.43 -3.71
C GLY A 98 12.39 -3.68 -3.82
N ALA A 99 11.75 -4.11 -2.73
CA ALA A 99 10.82 -5.24 -2.75
C ALA A 99 9.61 -5.01 -3.66
N ALA A 100 9.19 -3.76 -3.84
CA ALA A 100 8.12 -3.39 -4.78
C ALA A 100 8.64 -3.01 -6.18
N GLY A 101 9.96 -3.10 -6.43
CA GLY A 101 10.61 -2.73 -7.69
C GLY A 101 10.82 -1.23 -7.85
N ALA A 102 10.80 -0.47 -6.75
CA ALA A 102 11.07 0.97 -6.75
C ALA A 102 12.48 1.26 -6.19
N THR A 103 13.00 2.43 -6.52
CA THR A 103 14.27 2.97 -6.06
C THR A 103 14.06 4.32 -5.36
N PRO A 104 15.04 4.89 -4.69
CA PRO A 104 14.92 6.25 -4.14
C PRO A 104 14.58 7.31 -5.19
N GLU A 105 15.00 7.14 -6.42
CA GLU A 105 14.74 8.06 -7.55
C GLU A 105 13.25 8.11 -7.92
N ASP A 106 12.51 7.04 -7.62
CA ASP A 106 11.06 6.96 -7.87
C ASP A 106 10.23 7.65 -6.77
N VAL A 107 10.85 7.99 -5.64
CA VAL A 107 10.14 8.56 -4.49
C VAL A 107 9.72 9.99 -4.79
N ILE A 108 8.42 10.26 -4.64
CA ILE A 108 7.86 11.61 -4.82
C ILE A 108 7.57 12.30 -3.50
N ARG A 109 7.34 11.53 -2.43
CA ARG A 109 7.04 12.08 -1.09
C ARG A 109 7.49 11.13 0.01
N VAL A 110 8.01 11.73 1.09
CA VAL A 110 8.26 11.05 2.36
C VAL A 110 7.58 11.84 3.49
N THR A 111 6.80 11.16 4.32
CA THR A 111 6.36 11.70 5.61
C THR A 111 7.23 11.11 6.70
N VAL A 112 7.78 11.95 7.57
CA VAL A 112 8.63 11.53 8.70
C VAL A 112 7.98 11.96 10.00
N TRP A 113 7.78 11.04 10.93
CA TRP A 113 7.36 11.32 12.29
C TRP A 113 8.58 11.27 13.21
N ILE A 114 8.72 12.27 14.08
CA ILE A 114 9.80 12.39 15.07
C ILE A 114 9.23 12.69 16.46
N ALA A 115 9.81 12.09 17.50
CA ALA A 115 9.34 12.27 18.86
C ALA A 115 9.65 13.69 19.42
N ARG A 116 10.72 14.33 18.95
CA ARG A 116 11.17 15.64 19.40
C ARG A 116 11.98 16.38 18.31
N PRO A 117 12.05 17.73 18.37
CA PRO A 117 12.64 18.56 17.30
C PRO A 117 14.09 18.24 16.96
N GLU A 118 14.90 17.85 17.94
CA GLU A 118 16.34 17.62 17.80
C GLU A 118 16.66 16.48 16.83
N ILE A 119 15.74 15.50 16.72
CA ILE A 119 15.88 14.35 15.80
C ILE A 119 15.94 14.80 14.34
N ARG A 120 15.38 15.98 14.03
CA ARG A 120 15.40 16.52 12.67
C ARG A 120 16.81 16.64 12.09
N ALA A 121 17.81 16.94 12.93
CA ALA A 121 19.20 17.04 12.50
C ALA A 121 19.71 15.68 11.98
N GLU A 122 19.45 14.60 12.71
CA GLU A 122 19.84 13.24 12.31
C GLU A 122 19.07 12.76 11.06
N VAL A 123 17.77 13.05 11.00
CA VAL A 123 16.98 12.80 9.77
C VAL A 123 17.58 13.52 8.56
N ASN A 124 18.03 14.78 8.72
CA ASN A 124 18.61 15.55 7.63
C ASN A 124 19.93 14.98 7.12
N LYS A 125 20.76 14.40 7.99
CA LYS A 125 22.01 13.75 7.60
C LYS A 125 21.71 12.57 6.64
N GLU A 126 20.83 11.67 7.04
CA GLU A 126 20.46 10.51 6.25
C GLU A 126 19.68 10.88 4.99
N TRP A 127 18.88 11.94 5.07
CA TRP A 127 18.13 12.48 3.93
C TRP A 127 19.04 12.88 2.77
N VAL A 128 20.13 13.60 3.05
CA VAL A 128 21.05 14.05 1.99
C VAL A 128 21.91 12.90 1.46
N VAL A 129 22.09 11.83 2.23
CA VAL A 129 22.73 10.59 1.76
C VAL A 129 21.81 9.82 0.81
N MET A 130 20.53 9.72 1.15
CA MET A 130 19.57 9.00 0.32
C MET A 130 19.17 9.80 -0.94
N PHE A 131 19.07 11.12 -0.84
CA PHE A 131 18.65 12.05 -1.89
C PHE A 131 19.71 13.15 -2.08
N PRO A 132 20.87 12.81 -2.71
CA PRO A 132 22.02 13.70 -2.76
C PRO A 132 21.81 14.94 -3.64
N ASP A 133 21.12 14.78 -4.78
CA ASP A 133 20.88 15.89 -5.70
C ASP A 133 19.83 16.87 -5.14
N PRO A 134 20.21 18.12 -4.79
CA PRO A 134 19.27 19.09 -4.22
C PRO A 134 18.15 19.50 -5.18
N HIS A 135 18.31 19.28 -6.48
CA HIS A 135 17.32 19.60 -7.51
C HIS A 135 16.35 18.44 -7.81
N SER A 136 16.64 17.25 -7.26
CA SER A 136 15.86 16.02 -7.46
C SER A 136 15.40 15.37 -6.15
N ARG A 137 15.24 16.16 -5.08
CA ARG A 137 14.74 15.65 -3.80
C ARG A 137 13.23 15.52 -3.80
N PRO A 138 12.68 14.42 -3.23
CA PRO A 138 11.24 14.28 -3.05
C PRO A 138 10.70 15.33 -2.06
N ALA A 139 9.40 15.61 -2.13
CA ALA A 139 8.74 16.40 -1.10
C ALA A 139 8.82 15.69 0.26
N ARG A 140 9.07 16.43 1.34
CA ARG A 140 9.11 15.88 2.70
C ARG A 140 8.18 16.63 3.62
N HIS A 141 7.41 15.89 4.43
CA HIS A 141 6.67 16.41 5.56
C HIS A 141 7.25 15.83 6.85
N THR A 142 7.57 16.65 7.84
CA THR A 142 8.04 16.19 9.15
C THR A 142 7.01 16.58 10.20
N MET A 143 6.47 15.56 10.89
CA MET A 143 5.42 15.65 11.90
C MET A 143 5.99 15.32 13.27
N PHE A 144 5.44 15.93 14.32
CA PHE A 144 5.70 15.50 15.69
C PHE A 144 4.75 14.40 16.11
N TYR A 145 5.28 13.37 16.78
CA TYR A 145 4.50 12.26 17.30
C TYR A 145 5.18 11.73 18.57
N ASP A 146 4.48 11.77 19.70
CA ASP A 146 4.99 11.45 21.03
C ASP A 146 4.54 10.09 21.59
N HIS A 147 3.77 9.31 20.81
CA HIS A 147 3.22 8.01 21.21
C HIS A 147 3.89 6.82 20.52
N PHE A 148 5.17 6.91 20.22
CA PHE A 148 5.90 5.78 19.64
C PHE A 148 5.99 4.60 20.61
N ALA A 149 5.98 3.37 20.08
CA ALA A 149 6.14 2.16 20.88
C ALA A 149 7.60 1.92 21.25
N GLY A 150 7.84 1.55 22.51
CA GLY A 150 9.17 1.18 23.01
C GLY A 150 10.18 2.31 22.91
N SER A 151 11.40 2.01 22.41
CA SER A 151 12.49 2.97 22.22
C SER A 151 12.44 3.72 20.89
N MET A 152 11.43 3.48 20.06
CA MET A 152 11.29 4.15 18.77
C MET A 152 11.09 5.66 18.95
N VAL A 153 11.81 6.46 18.19
CA VAL A 153 11.69 7.94 18.21
C VAL A 153 11.55 8.55 16.81
N VAL A 154 11.64 7.71 15.77
CA VAL A 154 11.51 8.12 14.38
C VAL A 154 10.87 7.01 13.54
N GLN A 155 10.00 7.40 12.61
CA GLN A 155 9.36 6.53 11.63
C GLN A 155 9.10 7.33 10.36
N CYS A 156 9.06 6.67 9.20
CA CYS A 156 8.63 7.32 7.96
C CYS A 156 7.67 6.42 7.16
N GLU A 157 7.04 7.02 6.18
CA GLU A 157 6.38 6.37 5.04
C GLU A 157 6.80 7.07 3.76
N ALA A 158 6.68 6.38 2.62
CA ALA A 158 7.00 6.95 1.32
C ALA A 158 5.96 6.58 0.25
N TRP A 159 5.80 7.49 -0.69
CA TRP A 159 5.11 7.28 -1.95
C TRP A 159 6.11 7.38 -3.09
N ALA A 160 6.05 6.40 -4.01
CA ALA A 160 6.90 6.37 -5.18
C ALA A 160 6.09 6.10 -6.46
N VAL A 161 6.60 6.53 -7.59
CA VAL A 161 6.03 6.30 -8.92
C VAL A 161 7.13 5.76 -9.82
N ILE A 162 7.04 4.49 -10.17
CA ILE A 162 8.01 3.82 -11.03
C ILE A 162 7.79 4.25 -12.49
N ASP A 163 8.86 4.63 -13.18
CA ASP A 163 8.77 4.88 -14.62
C ASP A 163 8.57 3.55 -15.37
N ILE A 164 7.39 3.39 -15.98
CA ILE A 164 7.04 2.20 -16.76
C ILE A 164 7.72 2.22 -18.14
N ALA A 165 8.18 3.39 -18.63
CA ALA A 165 8.83 3.53 -19.92
C ALA A 165 10.27 2.97 -19.96
N ALA A 166 10.89 2.75 -18.81
CA ALA A 166 12.22 2.15 -18.67
C ALA A 166 12.19 0.61 -18.72
N GLY A 167 11.39 0.02 -19.61
CA GLY A 167 11.36 -1.38 -20.03
C GLY A 167 12.03 -2.41 -19.09
N HIS A 168 11.30 -2.87 -18.09
CA HIS A 168 11.55 -4.19 -17.50
C HIS A 168 10.38 -5.11 -17.90
N VAL A 169 10.57 -5.74 -19.05
CA VAL A 169 9.80 -6.90 -19.51
C VAL A 169 10.28 -8.14 -18.78
#